data_2f72c06f748159a4596938c34a96d720
#
_entry.id   2f72c06f748159a4596938c34a96d720
#
_cell.length_a   1.000
_cell.length_b   1.000
_cell.length_c   1.000
_cell.angle_alpha   90.00
_cell.angle_beta   90.00
_cell.angle_gamma   90.00
#
_symmetry.space_group_name_H-M   'P 1'
#
loop_
_entity.id
_entity.type
_entity.pdbx_description
1 polymer ?
#
loop_
_entity_poly.entity_id
_entity_poly.type
_entity_poly.pdbx_seq_one_letter_code
_entity_poly.pdbx_strand_id
1 'polypeptide(L)'
;MKTNKYLDYHIENKVAEICLKRSPINAFSIQFLKEILSSLKIFNTDNDVDAVIIRSSIPDIFCAGLDLDILINKPILEVREFLELLYIELWDTQYNMKKPTI
;
A
#
# COMPACT_ATOMS: atom_id res chain seq x y z
N MET A 1 16.90 -1.35 7.12
CA MET A 1 15.52 -0.96 6.80
C MET A 1 15.41 -0.55 5.34
N LYS A 2 14.45 -1.09 4.63
CA LYS A 2 14.26 -0.76 3.22
C LYS A 2 13.54 0.58 3.10
N THR A 3 14.11 1.52 2.34
CA THR A 3 13.49 2.81 2.05
C THR A 3 12.58 2.69 0.83
N ASN A 4 11.32 3.02 1.00
CA ASN A 4 10.35 3.09 -0.09
C ASN A 4 10.18 4.55 -0.55
N LYS A 5 9.72 4.72 -1.79
CA LYS A 5 9.53 6.05 -2.36
C LYS A 5 8.26 6.71 -1.86
N TYR A 6 7.17 5.95 -1.72
CA TYR A 6 5.83 6.48 -1.47
C TYR A 6 5.25 6.12 -0.12
N LEU A 7 6.00 5.40 0.70
CA LEU A 7 5.58 5.13 2.08
C LEU A 7 6.78 5.00 2.99
N ASP A 8 6.54 5.27 4.26
CA ASP A 8 7.44 4.93 5.35
C ASP A 8 6.75 3.91 6.24
N TYR A 9 7.52 3.13 6.99
CA TYR A 9 6.94 2.28 8.01
C TYR A 9 7.87 2.16 9.22
N HIS A 10 7.27 1.89 10.37
CA HIS A 10 8.01 1.57 11.58
C HIS A 10 7.20 0.58 12.42
N ILE A 11 7.87 -0.06 13.36
CA ILE A 11 7.28 -1.01 14.29
C ILE A 11 7.49 -0.49 15.70
N GLU A 12 6.41 -0.39 16.47
CA GLU A 12 6.45 0.02 17.87
C GLU A 12 5.40 -0.77 18.65
N ASN A 13 5.81 -1.35 19.77
CA ASN A 13 4.91 -2.15 20.62
C ASN A 13 4.18 -3.24 19.86
N LYS A 14 4.86 -3.92 18.94
CA LYS A 14 4.33 -4.97 18.08
C LYS A 14 3.25 -4.51 17.09
N VAL A 15 3.15 -3.23 16.85
CA VAL A 15 2.27 -2.68 15.82
C VAL A 15 3.13 -2.07 14.71
N ALA A 16 2.93 -2.53 13.49
CA ALA A 16 3.55 -1.93 12.31
C ALA A 16 2.66 -0.81 11.81
N GLU A 17 3.26 0.35 11.58
CA GLU A 17 2.55 1.49 11.01
C GLU A 17 3.11 1.79 9.63
N ILE A 18 2.25 1.75 8.63
CA ILE A 18 2.57 2.14 7.25
C ILE A 18 2.03 3.55 7.04
N CYS A 19 2.90 4.49 6.69
CA CYS A 19 2.54 5.88 6.45
C CYS A 19 2.62 6.18 4.96
N LEU A 20 1.47 6.40 4.34
CA LEU A 20 1.36 6.72 2.92
C LEU A 20 1.79 8.17 2.69
N LYS A 21 2.69 8.40 1.71
CA LYS A 21 3.24 9.75 1.45
C LYS A 21 3.39 10.06 -0.04
N ARG A 22 2.47 9.62 -0.86
CA ARG A 22 2.46 9.97 -2.28
C ARG A 22 1.65 11.24 -2.52
N SER A 23 2.31 12.39 -2.44
CA SER A 23 1.67 13.69 -2.70
C SER A 23 1.08 13.76 -4.11
N PRO A 24 0.02 14.55 -4.31
CA PRO A 24 -0.67 15.36 -3.29
C PRO A 24 -1.80 14.64 -2.56
N ILE A 25 -2.28 13.50 -3.03
CA ILE A 25 -3.53 12.88 -2.55
C ILE A 25 -3.46 11.37 -2.35
N ASN A 26 -2.26 10.81 -2.30
CA ASN A 26 -2.04 9.35 -2.18
C ASN A 26 -2.77 8.54 -3.26
N ALA A 27 -2.91 9.07 -4.48
CA ALA A 27 -3.48 8.30 -5.57
C ALA A 27 -2.59 7.09 -5.90
N PHE A 28 -3.20 5.96 -6.21
CA PHE A 28 -2.46 4.72 -6.47
C PHE A 28 -1.80 4.74 -7.85
N SER A 29 -0.51 4.40 -7.85
CA SER A 29 0.27 4.04 -9.02
C SER A 29 0.70 2.58 -8.89
N ILE A 30 1.25 1.99 -9.95
CA ILE A 30 1.78 0.63 -9.90
C ILE A 30 2.89 0.52 -8.84
N GLN A 31 3.83 1.45 -8.84
CA GLN A 31 4.92 1.45 -7.87
C GLN A 31 4.41 1.58 -6.43
N PHE A 32 3.48 2.48 -6.19
CA PHE A 32 2.89 2.68 -4.87
C PHE A 32 2.20 1.41 -4.37
N LEU A 33 1.40 0.78 -5.22
CA LEU A 33 0.74 -0.49 -4.88
C LEU A 33 1.75 -1.59 -4.56
N LYS A 34 2.81 -1.71 -5.33
CA LYS A 34 3.87 -2.70 -5.08
C LYS A 34 4.56 -2.45 -3.73
N GLU A 35 4.79 -1.20 -3.36
CA GLU A 35 5.37 -0.87 -2.05
C GLU A 35 4.44 -1.25 -0.91
N ILE A 36 3.15 -0.96 -1.04
CA ILE A 36 2.14 -1.35 -0.04
C ILE A 36 2.09 -2.87 0.10
N LEU A 37 1.98 -3.59 -1.01
CA LEU A 37 1.92 -5.05 -1.02
C LEU A 37 3.16 -5.68 -0.39
N SER A 38 4.34 -5.20 -0.75
CA SER A 38 5.59 -5.67 -0.19
C SER A 38 5.64 -5.49 1.33
N SER A 39 5.22 -4.33 1.81
CA SER A 39 5.17 -4.04 3.25
C SER A 39 4.20 -4.95 4.00
N LEU A 40 3.01 -5.16 3.45
CA LEU A 40 2.01 -6.04 4.06
C LEU A 40 2.52 -7.48 4.16
N LYS A 41 3.17 -7.98 3.11
CA LYS A 41 3.73 -9.33 3.10
C LYS A 41 4.84 -9.51 4.14
N ILE A 42 5.70 -8.51 4.27
CA ILE A 42 6.76 -8.51 5.29
C ILE A 42 6.14 -8.59 6.70
N PHE A 43 5.18 -7.71 7.00
CA PHE A 43 4.58 -7.65 8.32
C PHE A 43 3.72 -8.86 8.65
N ASN A 44 3.13 -9.49 7.65
CA ASN A 44 2.33 -10.70 7.87
C ASN A 44 3.16 -11.86 8.43
N THR A 45 4.44 -11.93 8.12
CA THR A 45 5.34 -13.00 8.57
C THR A 45 6.31 -12.58 9.68
N ASP A 46 6.31 -11.31 10.06
CA ASP A 46 7.21 -10.79 11.09
C ASP A 46 6.64 -11.11 12.49
N ASN A 47 7.38 -11.90 13.26
CA ASN A 47 6.95 -12.28 14.61
C ASN A 47 6.91 -11.13 15.61
N ASP A 48 7.53 -10.00 15.29
CA ASP A 48 7.48 -8.80 16.12
C ASP A 48 6.30 -7.88 15.78
N VAL A 49 5.43 -8.31 14.89
CA VAL A 49 4.24 -7.57 14.47
C VAL A 49 2.98 -8.37 14.76
N ASP A 50 2.08 -7.80 15.53
CA ASP A 50 0.78 -8.37 15.83
C ASP A 50 -0.36 -7.73 15.06
N ALA A 51 -0.19 -6.49 14.63
CA ALA A 51 -1.20 -5.74 13.88
C ALA A 51 -0.54 -4.71 12.95
N VAL A 52 -1.27 -4.30 11.92
CA VAL A 52 -0.80 -3.30 10.96
C VAL A 52 -1.78 -2.14 10.91
N ILE A 53 -1.26 -0.92 11.02
CA ILE A 53 -2.03 0.30 10.82
C ILE A 53 -1.55 0.96 9.53
N ILE A 54 -2.48 1.39 8.70
CA ILE A 54 -2.20 2.15 7.49
C ILE A 54 -2.75 3.56 7.71
N ARG A 55 -1.88 4.54 7.62
CA ARG A 55 -2.28 5.95 7.76
C ARG A 55 -1.68 6.81 6.65
N SER A 56 -2.15 8.02 6.54
CA SER A 56 -1.65 9.00 5.58
C SER A 56 -0.85 10.09 6.28
N SER A 57 0.24 10.53 5.63
CA SER A 57 0.97 11.72 6.05
C SER A 57 0.34 13.01 5.51
N ILE A 58 -0.63 12.90 4.60
CA ILE A 58 -1.24 14.06 3.95
C ILE A 58 -2.45 14.50 4.77
N PRO A 59 -2.47 15.77 5.26
CA PRO A 59 -3.60 16.26 6.05
C PRO A 59 -4.94 16.12 5.32
N ASP A 60 -5.95 15.63 6.04
CA ASP A 60 -7.34 15.51 5.59
C ASP A 60 -7.57 14.55 4.40
N ILE A 61 -6.52 13.84 3.94
CA ILE A 61 -6.64 12.90 2.83
C ILE A 61 -6.02 11.57 3.23
N PHE A 62 -6.81 10.49 3.13
CA PHE A 62 -6.27 9.15 3.28
C PHE A 62 -5.72 8.65 1.95
N CYS A 63 -6.59 8.44 0.96
CA CYS A 63 -6.22 7.97 -0.38
C CYS A 63 -7.32 8.32 -1.37
N ALA A 64 -6.95 8.93 -2.49
CA ALA A 64 -7.91 9.34 -3.52
C ALA A 64 -8.26 8.22 -4.53
N GLY A 65 -7.73 7.02 -4.34
CA GLY A 65 -8.00 5.91 -5.25
C GLY A 65 -7.04 5.88 -6.44
N LEU A 66 -7.56 5.61 -7.63
CA LEU A 66 -6.74 5.44 -8.81
C LEU A 66 -6.14 6.75 -9.30
N ASP A 67 -4.87 6.71 -9.70
CA ASP A 67 -4.25 7.80 -10.46
C ASP A 67 -4.71 7.71 -11.90
N LEU A 68 -5.68 8.53 -12.27
CA LEU A 68 -6.30 8.50 -13.59
C LEU A 68 -5.32 8.85 -14.72
N ASP A 69 -4.30 9.65 -14.44
CA ASP A 69 -3.29 10.00 -15.42
C ASP A 69 -2.51 8.77 -15.89
N ILE A 70 -2.38 7.76 -15.04
CA ILE A 70 -1.73 6.50 -15.39
C ILE A 70 -2.60 5.71 -16.37
N LEU A 71 -3.92 5.79 -16.25
CA LEU A 71 -4.84 4.99 -17.08
C LEU A 71 -5.04 5.56 -18.48
N ILE A 72 -4.98 6.87 -18.65
CA ILE A 72 -5.42 7.54 -19.87
C ILE A 72 -4.54 7.22 -21.09
N ASN A 73 -3.23 7.14 -20.90
CA ASN A 73 -2.27 7.01 -22.00
C ASN A 73 -1.37 5.79 -21.90
N LYS A 74 -1.79 4.75 -21.21
CA LYS A 74 -0.99 3.55 -21.03
C LYS A 74 -1.45 2.40 -21.91
N PRO A 75 -0.51 1.52 -22.32
CA PRO A 75 -0.88 0.27 -23.00
C PRO A 75 -1.83 -0.54 -22.15
N ILE A 76 -2.74 -1.27 -22.83
CA ILE A 76 -3.76 -2.05 -22.13
C ILE A 76 -3.19 -3.08 -21.15
N LEU A 77 -2.02 -3.63 -21.44
CA LEU A 77 -1.37 -4.59 -20.54
C LEU A 77 -0.92 -3.94 -19.23
N GLU A 78 -0.46 -2.70 -19.27
CA GLU A 78 -0.10 -1.96 -18.05
C GLU A 78 -1.33 -1.58 -17.24
N VAL A 79 -2.40 -1.18 -17.91
CA VAL A 79 -3.68 -0.90 -17.25
C VAL A 79 -4.19 -2.17 -16.54
N ARG A 80 -4.12 -3.30 -17.21
CA ARG A 80 -4.51 -4.59 -16.63
C ARG A 80 -3.67 -4.93 -15.41
N GLU A 81 -2.34 -4.77 -15.48
CA GLU A 81 -1.45 -4.99 -14.33
C GLU A 81 -1.86 -4.13 -13.15
N PHE A 82 -2.14 -2.85 -13.37
CA PHE A 82 -2.57 -1.93 -12.34
C PHE A 82 -3.87 -2.40 -11.67
N LEU A 83 -4.86 -2.74 -12.48
CA LEU A 83 -6.16 -3.18 -11.95
C LEU A 83 -6.05 -4.52 -11.21
N GLU A 84 -5.22 -5.43 -11.67
CA GLU A 84 -4.97 -6.70 -10.96
C GLU A 84 -4.25 -6.46 -9.62
N LEU A 85 -3.28 -5.56 -9.57
CA LEU A 85 -2.62 -5.19 -8.32
C LEU A 85 -3.61 -4.63 -7.30
N LEU A 86 -4.49 -3.73 -7.73
CA LEU A 86 -5.42 -3.04 -6.84
C LEU A 86 -6.59 -3.93 -6.42
N TYR A 87 -7.27 -4.54 -7.39
CA TYR A 87 -8.53 -5.23 -7.12
C TYR A 87 -8.38 -6.71 -6.78
N ILE A 88 -7.26 -7.31 -7.13
CA ILE A 88 -7.03 -8.72 -6.84
C ILE A 88 -5.94 -8.89 -5.79
N GLU A 89 -4.72 -8.46 -6.05
CA GLU A 89 -3.59 -8.76 -5.17
C GLU A 89 -3.66 -8.03 -3.84
N LEU A 90 -3.99 -6.73 -3.84
CA LEU A 90 -4.08 -5.97 -2.58
C LEU A 90 -5.21 -6.52 -1.72
N TRP A 91 -6.36 -6.74 -2.31
CA TRP A 91 -7.51 -7.28 -1.60
C TRP A 91 -7.22 -8.67 -1.03
N ASP A 92 -6.67 -9.55 -1.87
CA ASP A 92 -6.36 -10.93 -1.52
C ASP A 92 -5.30 -10.99 -0.40
N THR A 93 -4.28 -10.15 -0.50
CA THR A 93 -3.22 -10.05 0.52
C THR A 93 -3.80 -9.65 1.86
N GLN A 94 -4.62 -8.59 1.92
CA GLN A 94 -5.22 -8.15 3.18
C GLN A 94 -6.22 -9.17 3.73
N TYR A 95 -7.03 -9.74 2.87
CA TYR A 95 -8.04 -10.73 3.27
C TYR A 95 -7.39 -11.97 3.91
N ASN A 96 -6.27 -12.43 3.38
CA ASN A 96 -5.59 -13.63 3.84
C ASN A 96 -4.54 -13.37 4.93
N MET A 97 -4.34 -12.14 5.35
CA MET A 97 -3.42 -11.85 6.44
C MET A 97 -3.92 -12.46 7.75
N LYS A 98 -2.98 -12.98 8.54
CA LYS A 98 -3.26 -13.55 9.86
C LYS A 98 -3.29 -12.49 10.95
N LYS A 99 -3.16 -11.23 10.59
CA LYS A 99 -3.07 -10.08 11.49
C LYS A 99 -4.08 -9.03 11.09
N PRO A 100 -4.69 -8.33 12.05
CA PRO A 100 -5.61 -7.24 11.71
C PRO A 100 -4.88 -6.11 11.00
N THR A 101 -5.56 -5.52 10.00
CA THR A 101 -5.12 -4.30 9.32
C THR A 101 -6.19 -3.24 9.49
N ILE A 102 -5.77 -2.06 9.93
CA ILE A 102 -6.66 -0.95 10.23
C ILE A 102 -6.27 0.26 9.42
#